data_a78b8270a54511c97edbf510fc2d91ae
#
_entry.id   a78b8270a54511c97edbf510fc2d91ae
#
_cell.length_a   1.000
_cell.length_b   1.000
_cell.length_c   1.000
_cell.angle_alpha   90.00
_cell.angle_beta   90.00
_cell.angle_gamma   90.00
#
_symmetry.space_group_name_H-M   'P 1'
#
loop_
_entity.id
_entity.type
_entity.pdbx_description
1 polymer ?
#
loop_
_entity_poly.entity_id
_entity_poly.type
_entity_poly.pdbx_seq_one_letter_code
_entity_poly.pdbx_strand_id
1 'polypeptide(L)'
;MLDEFYTCTLIPPAVAQELEQGRALGIDLPVIGALPWVKIQAPEGLDKVPMATNLGAGEKEVLALGLQVPDAVLILDERLGRFYAEGLKLTFTGTLGILLRAKAEGRLLRIAPLLDELDRLRFRLSTRTRAAILKVAGEGI
;
A
#
# COMPACT_ATOMS: atom_id res chain seq x y z
N MET A 1 12.40 -2.17 -2.83
CA MET A 1 11.49 -3.33 -2.94
C MET A 1 10.41 -3.10 -3.97
N LEU A 2 9.60 -2.04 -3.87
CA LEU A 2 8.55 -1.76 -4.86
C LEU A 2 9.12 -1.49 -6.25
N ASP A 3 10.23 -0.80 -6.34
CA ASP A 3 10.91 -0.51 -7.61
C ASP A 3 11.39 -1.76 -8.33
N GLU A 4 11.56 -2.86 -7.61
CA GLU A 4 11.97 -4.16 -8.17
C GLU A 4 10.78 -4.97 -8.69
N PHE A 5 9.59 -4.75 -8.13
CA PHE A 5 8.39 -5.50 -8.51
C PHE A 5 7.59 -4.83 -9.61
N TYR A 6 7.63 -3.51 -9.68
CA TYR A 6 6.77 -2.74 -10.56
C TYR A 6 7.60 -1.75 -11.38
N THR A 7 7.19 -1.54 -12.63
CA THR A 7 7.86 -0.59 -13.53
C THR A 7 7.79 0.85 -13.03
N CYS A 8 6.69 1.19 -12.38
CA CYS A 8 6.47 2.54 -11.87
C CYS A 8 5.52 2.48 -10.68
N THR A 9 5.81 3.26 -9.66
CA THR A 9 4.90 3.43 -8.53
C THR A 9 4.26 4.81 -8.63
N LEU A 10 2.93 4.83 -8.73
CA LEU A 10 2.15 6.06 -8.82
C LEU A 10 1.56 6.40 -7.45
N ILE A 11 1.68 7.66 -7.06
CA ILE A 11 1.08 8.16 -5.84
C ILE A 11 0.16 9.32 -6.22
N PRO A 12 -1.14 9.26 -5.88
CA PRO A 12 -2.03 10.37 -6.16
C PRO A 12 -1.73 11.57 -5.25
N PRO A 13 -2.12 12.79 -5.68
CA PRO A 13 -1.81 14.00 -4.91
C PRO A 13 -2.29 13.97 -3.46
N ALA A 14 -3.47 13.41 -3.17
CA ALA A 14 -3.98 13.35 -1.81
C ALA A 14 -3.08 12.51 -0.91
N VAL A 15 -2.52 11.39 -1.41
CA VAL A 15 -1.59 10.55 -0.66
C VAL A 15 -0.27 11.28 -0.44
N ALA A 16 0.25 11.94 -1.48
CA ALA A 16 1.47 12.74 -1.37
C ALA A 16 1.31 13.84 -0.32
N GLN A 17 0.14 14.47 -0.27
CA GLN A 17 -0.17 15.50 0.72
C GLN A 17 -0.21 14.93 2.14
N GLU A 18 -0.81 13.76 2.33
CA GLU A 18 -0.84 13.09 3.63
C GLU A 18 0.57 12.78 4.13
N LEU A 19 1.45 12.30 3.25
CA LEU A 19 2.85 12.04 3.59
C LEU A 19 3.57 13.32 3.99
N GLU A 20 3.37 14.41 3.27
CA GLU A 20 3.99 15.69 3.59
C GLU A 20 3.48 16.25 4.93
N GLN A 21 2.19 16.12 5.20
CA GLN A 21 1.62 16.52 6.49
C GLN A 21 2.22 15.70 7.63
N GLY A 22 2.42 14.39 7.43
CA GLY A 22 3.07 13.52 8.40
C GLY A 22 4.50 13.98 8.68
N ARG A 23 5.26 14.32 7.64
CA ARG A 23 6.62 14.84 7.80
C ARG A 23 6.64 16.14 8.58
N ALA A 24 5.70 17.04 8.29
CA ALA A 24 5.58 18.32 9.00
C ALA A 24 5.29 18.13 10.50
N LEU A 25 4.67 17.02 10.87
CA LEU A 25 4.39 16.67 12.28
C LEU A 25 5.55 15.91 12.94
N GLY A 26 6.68 15.77 12.27
CA GLY A 26 7.86 15.12 12.81
C GLY A 26 7.93 13.61 12.60
N ILE A 27 7.02 13.04 11.81
CA ILE A 27 7.06 11.63 11.48
C ILE A 27 8.17 11.39 10.46
N ASP A 28 9.00 10.37 10.70
CA ASP A 28 10.10 10.02 9.81
C ASP A 28 9.56 9.31 8.55
N LEU A 29 9.25 10.11 7.55
CA LEU A 29 8.73 9.62 6.27
C LEU A 29 9.65 10.05 5.13
N PRO A 30 9.75 9.27 4.05
CA PRO A 30 10.60 9.62 2.92
C PRO A 30 10.09 10.87 2.19
N VAL A 31 11.01 11.61 1.61
CA VAL A 31 10.67 12.71 0.69
C VAL A 31 10.37 12.08 -0.67
N ILE A 32 9.11 12.15 -1.09
CA ILE A 32 8.67 11.47 -2.31
C ILE A 32 9.43 11.97 -3.54
N GLY A 33 9.69 13.29 -3.63
CA GLY A 33 10.44 13.87 -4.74
C GLY A 33 11.88 13.38 -4.86
N ALA A 34 12.43 12.79 -3.81
CA ALA A 34 13.79 12.22 -3.82
C ALA A 34 13.82 10.76 -4.29
N LEU A 35 12.66 10.14 -4.55
CA LEU A 35 12.56 8.76 -5.00
C LEU A 35 12.30 8.73 -6.52
N PRO A 36 13.31 8.38 -7.34
CA PRO A 36 13.17 8.46 -8.80
C PRO A 36 12.18 7.44 -9.39
N TRP A 37 11.86 6.38 -8.65
CA TRP A 37 10.92 5.34 -9.08
C TRP A 37 9.46 5.66 -8.70
N VAL A 38 9.21 6.80 -8.06
CA VAL A 38 7.88 7.24 -7.65
C VAL A 38 7.47 8.44 -8.49
N LYS A 39 6.23 8.43 -8.99
CA LYS A 39 5.65 9.52 -9.75
C LYS A 39 4.33 9.95 -9.11
N ILE A 40 4.14 11.24 -8.94
CA ILE A 40 2.85 11.78 -8.49
C ILE A 40 1.97 11.97 -9.73
N GLN A 41 0.79 11.38 -9.71
CA GLN A 41 -0.15 11.47 -10.82
C GLN A 41 -1.58 11.67 -10.30
N ALA A 42 -2.24 12.71 -10.79
CA ALA A 42 -3.63 12.97 -10.46
C ALA A 42 -4.56 12.09 -11.29
N PRO A 43 -5.63 11.53 -10.70
CA PRO A 43 -6.61 10.78 -11.47
C PRO A 43 -7.47 11.74 -12.31
N GLU A 44 -7.89 11.29 -13.49
CA GLU A 44 -8.76 12.04 -14.37
C GLU A 44 -10.24 11.70 -14.16
N GLY A 45 -10.53 10.52 -13.63
CA GLY A 45 -11.89 9.99 -13.50
C GLY A 45 -12.33 9.80 -12.05
N LEU A 46 -12.11 10.77 -11.19
CA LEU A 46 -12.51 10.68 -9.78
C LEU A 46 -14.02 10.44 -9.62
N ASP A 47 -14.82 10.96 -10.54
CA ASP A 47 -16.26 10.77 -10.58
C ASP A 47 -16.69 9.34 -10.87
N LYS A 48 -15.79 8.50 -11.40
CA LYS A 48 -16.06 7.08 -11.67
C LYS A 48 -16.00 6.22 -10.41
N VAL A 49 -15.46 6.75 -9.34
CA VAL A 49 -15.44 6.06 -8.04
C VAL A 49 -16.78 6.29 -7.37
N PRO A 50 -17.44 5.23 -6.84
CA PRO A 50 -18.70 5.40 -6.13
C PRO A 50 -18.58 6.45 -5.03
N MET A 51 -19.64 7.22 -4.85
CA MET A 51 -19.73 8.26 -3.81
C MET A 51 -19.83 7.64 -2.43
N ALA A 52 -18.79 6.94 -2.02
CA ALA A 52 -18.73 6.35 -0.70
C ALA A 52 -18.31 7.40 0.30
N THR A 53 -19.18 7.72 1.22
CA THR A 53 -18.97 8.80 2.17
C THR A 53 -17.86 8.53 3.18
N ASN A 54 -17.47 7.26 3.35
CA ASN A 54 -16.48 6.85 4.35
C ASN A 54 -15.07 6.63 3.82
N LEU A 55 -14.87 6.80 2.52
CA LEU A 55 -13.53 6.71 1.94
C LEU A 55 -12.79 8.04 2.09
N GLY A 56 -11.53 7.98 2.50
CA GLY A 56 -10.67 9.14 2.52
C GLY A 56 -10.32 9.60 1.10
N ALA A 57 -9.85 10.84 0.99
CA ALA A 57 -9.47 11.41 -0.31
C ALA A 57 -8.39 10.59 -0.99
N GLY A 58 -7.38 10.13 -0.24
CA GLY A 58 -6.30 9.32 -0.77
C GLY A 58 -6.79 8.01 -1.36
N GLU A 59 -7.67 7.32 -0.65
CA GLU A 59 -8.23 6.05 -1.12
C GLU A 59 -9.07 6.21 -2.38
N LYS A 60 -9.88 7.28 -2.45
CA LYS A 60 -10.67 7.58 -3.64
C LYS A 60 -9.79 7.83 -4.86
N GLU A 61 -8.71 8.58 -4.69
CA GLU A 61 -7.79 8.86 -5.79
C GLU A 61 -7.03 7.60 -6.22
N VAL A 62 -6.65 6.72 -5.27
CA VAL A 62 -6.03 5.43 -5.60
C VAL A 62 -6.97 4.57 -6.44
N LEU A 63 -8.24 4.48 -6.04
CA LEU A 63 -9.23 3.72 -6.81
C LEU A 63 -9.44 4.32 -8.21
N ALA A 64 -9.51 5.63 -8.32
CA ALA A 64 -9.67 6.31 -9.60
C ALA A 64 -8.47 6.06 -10.53
N LEU A 65 -7.25 6.10 -9.99
CA LEU A 65 -6.05 5.75 -10.77
C LEU A 65 -6.08 4.29 -11.20
N GLY A 66 -6.53 3.39 -10.32
CA GLY A 66 -6.65 1.98 -10.67
C GLY A 66 -7.60 1.73 -11.84
N LEU A 67 -8.68 2.49 -11.93
CA LEU A 67 -9.59 2.42 -13.07
C LEU A 67 -8.99 2.99 -14.36
N GLN A 68 -8.10 3.96 -14.22
CA GLN A 68 -7.50 4.68 -15.34
C GLN A 68 -6.29 3.95 -15.93
N VAL A 69 -5.46 3.34 -15.08
CA VAL A 69 -4.19 2.73 -15.48
C VAL A 69 -4.38 1.24 -15.75
N PRO A 70 -4.13 0.77 -16.97
CA PRO A 70 -4.24 -0.67 -17.29
C PRO A 70 -3.27 -1.51 -16.46
N ASP A 71 -3.74 -2.67 -16.02
CA ASP A 71 -2.94 -3.65 -15.27
C ASP A 71 -2.33 -3.11 -13.97
N ALA A 72 -2.93 -2.07 -13.41
CA ALA A 72 -2.47 -1.52 -12.14
C ALA A 72 -2.73 -2.49 -10.98
N VAL A 73 -1.80 -2.51 -10.03
CA VAL A 73 -1.98 -3.20 -8.75
C VAL A 73 -2.07 -2.12 -7.68
N LEU A 74 -3.18 -2.06 -6.98
CA LEU A 74 -3.41 -1.09 -5.91
C LEU A 74 -2.82 -1.62 -4.60
N ILE A 75 -2.20 -0.74 -3.84
CA ILE A 75 -1.73 -1.08 -2.50
C ILE A 75 -2.70 -0.48 -1.51
N LEU A 76 -3.50 -1.33 -0.88
CA LEU A 76 -4.57 -0.94 0.04
C LEU A 76 -4.52 -1.82 1.28
N ASP A 77 -4.38 -1.19 2.45
CA ASP A 77 -4.39 -1.92 3.72
C ASP A 77 -5.74 -1.82 4.43
N GLU A 78 -6.55 -0.82 4.09
CA GLU A 78 -7.83 -0.61 4.73
C GLU A 78 -8.93 -1.49 4.14
N ARG A 79 -9.78 -2.05 4.99
CA ARG A 79 -10.86 -2.95 4.59
C ARG A 79 -11.83 -2.30 3.61
N LEU A 80 -12.21 -1.05 3.87
CA LEU A 80 -13.18 -0.35 3.04
C LEU A 80 -12.65 -0.10 1.62
N GLY A 81 -11.38 0.32 1.51
CA GLY A 81 -10.74 0.49 0.22
C GLY A 81 -10.71 -0.81 -0.58
N ARG A 82 -10.37 -1.93 0.08
CA ARG A 82 -10.36 -3.25 -0.54
C ARG A 82 -11.73 -3.68 -1.01
N PHE A 83 -12.76 -3.38 -0.20
CA PHE A 83 -14.14 -3.69 -0.56
C PHE A 83 -14.53 -3.02 -1.88
N TYR A 84 -14.22 -1.73 -2.02
CA TYR A 84 -14.53 -1.01 -3.26
C TYR A 84 -13.64 -1.45 -4.43
N ALA A 85 -12.37 -1.75 -4.19
CA ALA A 85 -11.48 -2.26 -5.23
C ALA A 85 -12.02 -3.60 -5.79
N GLU A 86 -12.46 -4.47 -4.91
CA GLU A 86 -13.05 -5.76 -5.31
C GLU A 86 -14.33 -5.56 -6.12
N GLY A 87 -15.20 -4.66 -5.68
CA GLY A 87 -16.43 -4.32 -6.40
C GLY A 87 -16.17 -3.73 -7.78
N LEU A 88 -15.09 -2.98 -7.94
CA LEU A 88 -14.68 -2.40 -9.22
C LEU A 88 -13.80 -3.35 -10.05
N LYS A 89 -13.58 -4.58 -9.57
CA LYS A 89 -12.75 -5.60 -10.21
C LYS A 89 -11.30 -5.17 -10.41
N LEU A 90 -10.77 -4.41 -9.46
CA LEU A 90 -9.38 -3.96 -9.45
C LEU A 90 -8.52 -4.95 -8.69
N THR A 91 -7.29 -5.16 -9.18
CA THR A 91 -6.30 -5.98 -8.50
C THR A 91 -5.67 -5.16 -7.38
N PHE A 92 -5.59 -5.74 -6.19
CA PHE A 92 -4.96 -5.05 -5.06
C PHE A 92 -4.15 -6.00 -4.20
N THR A 93 -3.24 -5.42 -3.44
CA THR A 93 -2.45 -6.11 -2.42
C THR A 93 -2.31 -5.16 -1.22
N GLY A 94 -1.72 -5.64 -0.14
CA GLY A 94 -1.41 -4.80 1.02
C GLY A 94 0.05 -4.90 1.39
N THR A 95 0.46 -4.18 2.43
CA THR A 95 1.83 -4.19 2.92
C THR A 95 2.32 -5.61 3.20
N LEU A 96 1.51 -6.42 3.88
CA LEU A 96 1.89 -7.80 4.19
C LEU A 96 2.05 -8.67 2.95
N GLY A 97 1.20 -8.47 1.94
CA GLY A 97 1.31 -9.18 0.66
C GLY A 97 2.61 -8.87 -0.06
N ILE A 98 3.05 -7.61 -0.02
CA ILE A 98 4.32 -7.20 -0.60
C ILE A 98 5.50 -7.86 0.13
N LEU A 99 5.46 -7.90 1.46
CA LEU A 99 6.52 -8.55 2.25
C LEU A 99 6.58 -10.05 1.96
N LEU A 100 5.44 -10.72 1.86
CA LEU A 100 5.38 -12.14 1.52
C LEU A 100 5.93 -12.40 0.12
N ARG A 101 5.61 -11.55 -0.84
CA ARG A 101 6.15 -11.66 -2.19
C ARG A 101 7.67 -11.48 -2.20
N ALA A 102 8.16 -10.50 -1.45
CA ALA A 102 9.60 -10.26 -1.35
C ALA A 102 10.33 -11.46 -0.76
N LYS A 103 9.75 -12.08 0.26
CA LYS A 103 10.30 -13.31 0.85
C LYS A 103 10.30 -14.45 -0.18
N ALA A 104 9.19 -14.67 -0.86
CA ALA A 104 9.04 -15.75 -1.84
C ALA A 104 10.03 -15.60 -3.01
N GLU A 105 10.31 -14.37 -3.43
CA GLU A 105 11.24 -14.10 -4.52
C GLU A 105 12.70 -13.97 -4.07
N GLY A 106 12.99 -14.28 -2.81
CA GLY A 106 14.36 -14.28 -2.29
C GLY A 106 14.95 -12.90 -2.02
N ARG A 107 14.15 -11.84 -2.04
CA ARG A 107 14.61 -10.47 -1.80
C ARG A 107 14.72 -10.13 -0.32
N LEU A 108 14.06 -10.89 0.52
CA LEU A 108 14.13 -10.81 1.98
C LEU A 108 14.42 -12.19 2.52
N LEU A 109 15.36 -12.28 3.46
CA LEU A 109 15.67 -13.54 4.13
C LEU A 109 14.60 -13.90 5.17
N ARG A 110 14.11 -12.88 5.87
CA ARG A 110 13.11 -13.05 6.92
C ARG A 110 12.19 -11.84 6.98
N ILE A 111 10.91 -12.07 7.18
CA ILE A 111 9.95 -10.98 7.36
C ILE A 111 9.69 -10.64 8.84
N ALA A 112 10.03 -11.55 9.77
CA ALA A 112 9.77 -11.32 11.19
C ALA A 112 10.32 -9.99 11.71
N PRO A 113 11.57 -9.59 11.41
CA PRO A 113 12.08 -8.28 11.84
C PRO A 113 11.27 -7.11 11.29
N LEU A 114 10.76 -7.22 10.07
CA LEU A 114 9.94 -6.17 9.47
C LEU A 114 8.56 -6.09 10.11
N LEU A 115 8.00 -7.23 10.53
CA LEU A 115 6.74 -7.23 11.29
C LEU A 115 6.92 -6.55 12.64
N ASP A 116 8.08 -6.76 13.29
CA ASP A 116 8.40 -6.07 14.54
C ASP A 116 8.49 -4.56 14.31
N GLU A 117 9.10 -4.14 13.21
CA GLU A 117 9.20 -2.73 12.85
C GLU A 117 7.83 -2.11 12.55
N LEU A 118 6.95 -2.83 11.84
CA LEU A 118 5.59 -2.39 11.59
C LEU A 118 4.82 -2.20 12.91
N ASP A 119 4.99 -3.13 13.83
CA ASP A 119 4.37 -3.03 15.16
C ASP A 119 4.86 -1.80 15.90
N ARG A 120 6.15 -1.54 15.87
CA ARG A 120 6.76 -0.34 16.45
C ARG A 120 6.18 0.94 15.84
N LEU A 121 5.88 0.93 14.54
CA LEU A 121 5.27 2.03 13.82
C LEU A 121 3.74 2.08 13.96
N ARG A 122 3.19 1.24 14.85
CA ARG A 122 1.75 1.16 15.12
C ARG A 122 0.90 0.63 13.96
N PHE A 123 1.52 -0.11 13.06
CA PHE A 123 0.78 -0.92 12.10
C PHE A 123 0.32 -2.18 12.83
N ARG A 124 -0.89 -2.14 13.35
CA ARG A 124 -1.37 -3.14 14.29
C ARG A 124 -1.68 -4.48 13.61
N LEU A 125 -0.97 -5.52 14.07
CA LEU A 125 -1.24 -6.89 13.70
C LEU A 125 -1.74 -7.63 14.93
N SER A 126 -2.85 -8.38 14.79
CA SER A 126 -3.24 -9.30 15.83
C SER A 126 -2.21 -10.42 15.93
N THR A 127 -2.09 -11.02 17.11
CA THR A 127 -1.21 -12.17 17.31
C THR A 127 -1.54 -13.29 16.32
N ARG A 128 -2.82 -13.51 16.07
CA ARG A 128 -3.29 -14.53 15.13
C ARG A 128 -2.86 -14.24 13.70
N THR A 129 -3.02 -12.98 13.25
CA THR A 129 -2.61 -12.58 11.90
C THR A 129 -1.10 -12.69 11.74
N ARG A 130 -0.34 -12.22 12.73
CA ARG A 130 1.13 -12.33 12.71
C ARG A 130 1.56 -13.80 12.59
N ALA A 131 0.98 -14.68 13.38
CA ALA A 131 1.31 -16.11 13.33
C ALA A 131 1.00 -16.72 11.96
N ALA A 132 -0.14 -16.36 11.37
CA ALA A 132 -0.53 -16.85 10.05
C ALA A 132 0.44 -16.37 8.97
N ILE A 133 0.84 -15.10 9.00
CA ILE A 133 1.78 -14.53 8.04
C ILE A 133 3.16 -15.19 8.15
N LEU A 134 3.66 -15.38 9.37
CA LEU A 134 4.94 -16.04 9.58
C LEU A 134 4.90 -17.50 9.08
N LYS A 135 3.79 -18.18 9.27
CA LYS A 135 3.62 -19.54 8.78
C LYS A 135 3.68 -19.59 7.25
N VAL A 136 2.96 -18.70 6.58
CA VAL A 136 2.97 -18.60 5.12
C VAL A 136 4.38 -18.30 4.61
N ALA A 137 5.13 -17.47 5.33
CA ALA A 137 6.51 -17.12 4.96
C ALA A 137 7.53 -18.21 5.26
N GLY A 138 7.11 -19.31 5.90
CA GLY A 138 8.03 -20.37 6.31
C GLY A 138 8.85 -20.04 7.55
N GLU A 139 8.43 -19.06 8.34
CA GLU A 139 9.10 -18.62 9.57
C GLU A 139 8.29 -18.96 10.83
N GLY A 140 7.13 -19.55 10.65
CA GLY A 140 6.30 -20.01 11.76
C GLY A 140 6.79 -21.33 12.32
N ILE A 141 6.49 -21.57 13.60
CA ILE A 141 6.80 -22.82 14.30
C ILE A 141 5.61 -23.77 14.17
#